data_8cc27a7e69e6af60e30601d7faac14f4
#
_entry.id   8cc27a7e69e6af60e30601d7faac14f4
#
_cell.length_a   1.000
_cell.length_b   1.000
_cell.length_c   1.000
_cell.angle_alpha   90.00
_cell.angle_beta   90.00
_cell.angle_gamma   90.00
#
_symmetry.space_group_name_H-M   'P 1'
#
loop_
_entity.id
_entity.type
_entity.pdbx_description
1 polymer ?
#
loop_
_entity_poly.entity_id
_entity_poly.type
_entity_poly.pdbx_seq_one_letter_code
_entity_poly.pdbx_strand_id
1 'polypeptide(L)'
;MKKRISYALGVTCATALLLGGCSSSSTYGKYMTLGEYKGLEVSKIKTEITDDDIEQEISYTLDDSTEYNEVDRAAEDGDMVNITYSSTMDGEDFDGGSGEDVDIQLGAGYLEGDILQDAESQIIGMKAGDTKEMDLTIPEDYYFDDTLAGQSIQVTLTVNTVSEVNRPELTDEFVASISDFDTVDAYKEDLKKTLEASAEENNEYMAGSDALTQVVENSTFKGYPDNLYNECKDLYDQTNQAYAEMLGLDVSDFEGTDEEIKAAVESMVYEDMVVTSIAEKEKITVSDDEYTQYVENNLDTYGMSSVEEFESTYSKESVMDELLREKVQKFLLDNAKVTEVSEDEYYQEYDEGETYSDEDVVDLSLDDEAETEIVDADTEAATEAASETGSEA
;
A
#
# COMPACT_ATOMS: atom_id res chain seq x y z
N MET A 1 15.99 -23.65 -0.92
CA MET A 1 17.32 -23.30 -1.48
C MET A 1 17.14 -22.06 -2.30
N LYS A 2 17.28 -20.88 -1.69
CA LYS A 2 17.16 -19.61 -2.43
C LYS A 2 18.33 -19.51 -3.43
N LYS A 3 18.03 -19.61 -4.71
CA LYS A 3 18.99 -19.28 -5.77
C LYS A 3 19.06 -17.76 -5.86
N ARG A 4 20.14 -17.19 -5.41
CA ARG A 4 20.49 -15.80 -5.73
C ARG A 4 20.63 -15.70 -7.24
N ILE A 5 19.81 -14.90 -7.86
CA ILE A 5 19.90 -14.58 -9.27
C ILE A 5 21.01 -13.54 -9.40
N SER A 6 22.12 -13.99 -9.97
CA SER A 6 23.20 -13.09 -10.34
C SER A 6 22.89 -12.55 -11.73
N TYR A 7 22.63 -11.27 -11.83
CA TYR A 7 22.61 -10.58 -13.11
C TYR A 7 23.99 -10.68 -13.75
N ALA A 8 24.12 -11.51 -14.74
CA ALA A 8 25.32 -11.62 -15.54
C ALA A 8 25.23 -10.66 -16.72
N LEU A 9 25.32 -9.37 -16.48
CA LEU A 9 25.76 -8.43 -17.49
C LEU A 9 27.27 -8.40 -17.48
N GLY A 10 27.84 -8.70 -18.65
CA GLY A 10 29.28 -8.86 -18.84
C GLY A 10 30.06 -7.60 -18.49
N VAL A 11 30.56 -7.56 -17.26
CA VAL A 11 31.55 -6.56 -16.85
C VAL A 11 32.92 -7.01 -17.32
N THR A 12 33.44 -6.34 -18.34
CA THR A 12 34.88 -6.34 -18.62
C THR A 12 35.59 -5.67 -17.46
N CYS A 13 36.22 -6.48 -16.61
CA CYS A 13 37.10 -6.03 -15.54
C CYS A 13 38.18 -5.10 -16.08
N ALA A 14 37.97 -3.79 -15.90
CA ALA A 14 39.08 -2.86 -15.90
C ALA A 14 39.70 -2.87 -14.50
N THR A 15 40.79 -3.56 -14.34
CA THR A 15 41.63 -3.51 -13.14
C THR A 15 42.14 -2.09 -12.91
N ALA A 16 41.42 -1.31 -12.09
CA ALA A 16 41.95 -0.05 -11.59
C ALA A 16 42.66 -0.32 -10.26
N LEU A 17 43.94 -0.10 -10.29
CA LEU A 17 44.88 -0.18 -9.18
C LEU A 17 44.44 0.69 -8.01
N LEU A 18 44.20 0.04 -6.90
CA LEU A 18 44.07 0.68 -5.58
C LEU A 18 45.33 1.44 -5.23
N LEU A 19 45.28 2.73 -5.20
CA LEU A 19 46.25 3.57 -4.50
C LEU A 19 45.63 4.22 -3.27
N GLY A 20 46.04 3.67 -2.16
CA GLY A 20 46.42 4.44 -0.96
C GLY A 20 45.39 5.29 -0.27
N GLY A 21 44.74 4.71 0.68
CA GLY A 21 44.61 5.10 2.05
C GLY A 21 44.66 6.57 2.42
N CYS A 22 43.53 7.09 2.87
CA CYS A 22 43.51 7.91 4.08
C CYS A 22 42.46 7.31 4.98
N SER A 23 42.86 6.76 6.10
CA SER A 23 41.98 6.24 7.13
C SER A 23 41.31 7.43 7.87
N SER A 24 40.19 7.90 7.32
CA SER A 24 39.10 8.33 8.18
C SER A 24 38.40 7.05 8.59
N SER A 25 38.32 6.77 9.87
CA SER A 25 37.61 5.60 10.36
C SER A 25 36.14 5.84 10.08
N SER A 26 35.62 5.24 9.00
CA SER A 26 34.19 5.19 8.75
C SER A 26 33.52 4.57 9.95
N THR A 27 32.37 5.10 10.36
CA THR A 27 31.57 4.60 11.48
C THR A 27 31.41 3.09 11.40
N TYR A 28 31.16 2.55 10.22
CA TYR A 28 30.94 1.12 10.00
C TYR A 28 32.11 0.36 9.38
N GLY A 29 33.31 0.98 9.26
CA GLY A 29 34.46 0.38 8.60
C GLY A 29 34.99 -0.95 9.17
N LYS A 30 34.62 -1.31 10.42
CA LYS A 30 34.90 -2.64 11.00
C LYS A 30 33.90 -3.71 10.60
N TYR A 31 32.68 -3.31 10.23
CA TYR A 31 31.57 -4.20 9.90
C TYR A 31 31.39 -4.40 8.40
N MET A 32 31.78 -3.43 7.58
CA MET A 32 31.61 -3.49 6.14
C MET A 32 32.79 -2.97 5.35
N THR A 33 32.79 -3.32 4.08
CA THR A 33 33.64 -2.71 3.05
C THR A 33 32.70 -2.21 1.97
N LEU A 34 32.62 -0.86 1.82
CA LEU A 34 31.76 -0.22 0.81
C LEU A 34 32.20 -0.63 -0.59
N GLY A 35 31.23 -1.09 -1.39
CA GLY A 35 31.39 -1.47 -2.79
C GLY A 35 31.58 -0.29 -3.73
N GLU A 36 31.54 -0.55 -5.01
CA GLU A 36 31.54 0.49 -6.05
C GLU A 36 30.16 1.19 -6.03
N TYR A 37 30.17 2.52 -5.92
CA TYR A 37 28.98 3.35 -5.79
C TYR A 37 28.97 4.54 -6.77
N LYS A 38 29.88 4.59 -7.73
CA LYS A 38 29.91 5.57 -8.82
C LYS A 38 30.05 4.87 -10.16
N GLY A 39 29.36 5.40 -11.16
CA GLY A 39 29.35 4.83 -12.50
C GLY A 39 28.48 3.58 -12.63
N LEU A 40 27.56 3.38 -11.70
CA LEU A 40 26.53 2.34 -11.76
C LEU A 40 25.73 2.48 -13.05
N GLU A 41 25.22 1.38 -13.56
CA GLU A 41 24.27 1.37 -14.67
C GLU A 41 22.86 1.24 -14.09
N VAL A 42 22.01 2.23 -14.35
CA VAL A 42 20.68 2.34 -13.73
C VAL A 42 19.65 2.61 -14.81
N SER A 43 18.56 1.86 -14.78
CA SER A 43 17.37 2.14 -15.58
C SER A 43 16.50 3.16 -14.85
N LYS A 44 15.90 4.11 -15.58
CA LYS A 44 14.92 5.06 -15.06
C LYS A 44 13.72 5.08 -16.00
N ILE A 45 12.53 5.04 -15.45
CA ILE A 45 11.30 5.16 -16.23
C ILE A 45 11.27 6.54 -16.89
N LYS A 46 11.00 6.55 -18.20
CA LYS A 46 10.82 7.79 -18.95
C LYS A 46 9.48 8.42 -18.56
N THR A 47 9.52 9.65 -18.09
CA THR A 47 8.30 10.41 -17.75
C THR A 47 7.55 10.75 -19.02
N GLU A 48 6.34 10.21 -19.16
CA GLU A 48 5.40 10.54 -20.24
C GLU A 48 4.01 10.68 -19.65
N ILE A 49 3.44 11.87 -19.71
CA ILE A 49 2.06 12.15 -19.30
C ILE A 49 1.20 12.27 -20.55
N THR A 50 0.22 11.39 -20.66
CA THR A 50 -0.73 11.31 -21.77
C THR A 50 -1.94 12.21 -21.56
N ASP A 51 -2.76 12.38 -22.59
CA ASP A 51 -4.04 13.07 -22.45
C ASP A 51 -5.00 12.26 -21.57
N ASP A 52 -4.90 10.92 -21.56
CA ASP A 52 -5.72 10.05 -20.74
C ASP A 52 -5.40 10.22 -19.24
N ASP A 53 -4.13 10.39 -18.87
CA ASP A 53 -3.72 10.65 -17.47
C ASP A 53 -4.32 11.97 -16.97
N ILE A 54 -4.30 13.00 -17.83
CA ILE A 54 -4.90 14.29 -17.53
C ILE A 54 -6.42 14.18 -17.38
N GLU A 55 -7.08 13.41 -18.25
CA GLU A 55 -8.53 13.19 -18.18
C GLU A 55 -8.92 12.38 -16.93
N GLN A 56 -8.12 11.42 -16.53
CA GLN A 56 -8.32 10.66 -15.30
C GLN A 56 -8.24 11.57 -14.07
N GLU A 57 -7.23 12.42 -13.96
CA GLU A 57 -7.07 13.33 -12.83
C GLU A 57 -8.20 14.38 -12.78
N ILE A 58 -8.64 14.86 -13.95
CA ILE A 58 -9.82 15.71 -14.04
C ILE A 58 -11.08 14.96 -13.59
N SER A 59 -11.21 13.68 -13.93
CA SER A 59 -12.34 12.87 -13.47
C SER A 59 -12.38 12.79 -11.96
N TYR A 60 -11.23 12.51 -11.30
CA TYR A 60 -11.14 12.52 -9.83
C TYR A 60 -11.55 13.88 -9.24
N THR A 61 -11.10 14.99 -9.83
CA THR A 61 -11.47 16.34 -9.39
C THR A 61 -12.98 16.61 -9.51
N LEU A 62 -13.61 16.14 -10.59
CA LEU A 62 -15.06 16.26 -10.80
C LEU A 62 -15.85 15.33 -9.83
N ASP A 63 -15.35 14.14 -9.57
CA ASP A 63 -15.97 13.19 -8.66
C ASP A 63 -15.91 13.71 -7.22
N ASP A 64 -14.78 14.27 -6.79
CA ASP A 64 -14.59 14.88 -5.47
C ASP A 64 -15.48 16.13 -5.28
N SER A 65 -15.79 16.81 -6.38
CA SER A 65 -16.67 17.98 -6.41
C SER A 65 -18.15 17.62 -6.62
N THR A 66 -18.49 16.32 -6.63
CA THR A 66 -19.87 15.87 -6.86
C THR A 66 -20.72 16.09 -5.62
N GLU A 67 -21.88 16.70 -5.81
CA GLU A 67 -22.85 16.93 -4.75
C GLU A 67 -23.93 15.84 -4.78
N TYR A 68 -24.26 15.30 -3.62
CA TYR A 68 -25.32 14.32 -3.41
C TYR A 68 -26.48 15.00 -2.67
N ASN A 69 -27.61 15.23 -3.36
CA ASN A 69 -28.76 15.91 -2.79
C ASN A 69 -29.89 14.92 -2.54
N GLU A 70 -30.21 14.66 -1.26
CA GLU A 70 -31.31 13.77 -0.88
C GLU A 70 -32.64 14.25 -1.43
N VAL A 71 -33.43 13.33 -2.00
CA VAL A 71 -34.69 13.60 -2.67
C VAL A 71 -35.82 12.69 -2.19
N ASP A 72 -37.06 13.24 -2.12
CA ASP A 72 -38.27 12.50 -1.72
C ASP A 72 -38.98 11.78 -2.89
N ARG A 73 -38.34 11.65 -4.07
CA ARG A 73 -38.87 10.94 -5.21
C ARG A 73 -38.42 9.47 -5.23
N ALA A 74 -38.98 8.70 -6.14
CA ALA A 74 -38.47 7.36 -6.44
C ALA A 74 -37.08 7.45 -7.08
N ALA A 75 -36.24 6.44 -6.82
CA ALA A 75 -34.92 6.32 -7.39
C ALA A 75 -34.98 6.19 -8.93
N GLU A 76 -34.15 6.90 -9.60
CA GLU A 76 -33.97 6.91 -11.05
C GLU A 76 -32.53 6.47 -11.42
N ASP A 77 -32.33 6.13 -12.67
CA ASP A 77 -31.01 5.82 -13.20
C ASP A 77 -30.05 7.02 -13.01
N GLY A 78 -28.86 6.79 -12.50
CA GLY A 78 -27.87 7.82 -12.14
C GLY A 78 -27.94 8.32 -10.70
N ASP A 79 -28.98 7.99 -9.93
CA ASP A 79 -29.06 8.38 -8.52
C ASP A 79 -28.11 7.54 -7.65
N MET A 80 -27.66 8.12 -6.56
CA MET A 80 -27.01 7.42 -5.45
C MET A 80 -28.08 6.93 -4.49
N VAL A 81 -28.12 5.65 -4.18
CA VAL A 81 -29.01 5.07 -3.19
C VAL A 81 -28.20 4.46 -2.05
N ASN A 82 -28.58 4.77 -0.82
CA ASN A 82 -28.07 4.05 0.35
C ASN A 82 -29.04 2.91 0.66
N ILE A 83 -28.52 1.69 0.81
CA ILE A 83 -29.32 0.51 1.06
C ILE A 83 -28.84 -0.27 2.28
N THR A 84 -29.76 -1.05 2.83
CA THR A 84 -29.47 -2.15 3.75
C THR A 84 -30.04 -3.41 3.15
N TYR A 85 -29.26 -4.49 3.11
CA TYR A 85 -29.73 -5.75 2.57
C TYR A 85 -29.35 -6.94 3.45
N SER A 86 -30.11 -8.01 3.33
CA SER A 86 -29.81 -9.32 3.88
C SER A 86 -30.21 -10.39 2.89
N SER A 87 -29.34 -11.36 2.67
CA SER A 87 -29.54 -12.45 1.72
C SER A 87 -29.52 -13.80 2.44
N THR A 88 -30.28 -14.75 1.94
CA THR A 88 -30.22 -16.14 2.39
C THR A 88 -30.12 -17.09 1.23
N MET A 89 -29.40 -18.19 1.41
CA MET A 89 -29.29 -19.30 0.46
C MET A 89 -29.96 -20.54 1.05
N ASP A 90 -30.95 -21.11 0.38
CA ASP A 90 -31.77 -22.21 0.90
C ASP A 90 -32.42 -21.92 2.27
N GLY A 91 -32.53 -20.63 2.66
CA GLY A 91 -33.11 -20.15 3.90
C GLY A 91 -32.14 -20.04 5.06
N GLU A 92 -30.84 -20.17 4.81
CA GLU A 92 -29.74 -19.98 5.77
C GLU A 92 -28.93 -18.74 5.39
N ASP A 93 -28.44 -18.02 6.39
CA ASP A 93 -27.53 -16.88 6.18
C ASP A 93 -26.16 -17.42 5.73
N PHE A 94 -25.45 -16.64 4.95
CA PHE A 94 -24.09 -16.96 4.49
C PHE A 94 -23.17 -15.73 4.61
N ASP A 95 -21.89 -15.97 4.64
CA ASP A 95 -20.89 -14.92 4.76
C ASP A 95 -20.89 -14.01 3.52
N GLY A 96 -20.80 -12.68 3.73
CA GLY A 96 -20.97 -11.69 2.66
C GLY A 96 -22.42 -11.47 2.19
N GLY A 97 -23.39 -12.22 2.72
CA GLY A 97 -24.80 -12.14 2.33
C GLY A 97 -25.55 -10.93 2.87
N SER A 98 -24.94 -10.01 3.65
CA SER A 98 -25.63 -8.85 4.23
C SER A 98 -24.75 -7.61 4.25
N GLY A 99 -25.37 -6.43 4.17
CA GLY A 99 -24.70 -5.14 4.29
C GLY A 99 -25.65 -4.08 4.84
N GLU A 100 -25.11 -3.19 5.66
CA GLU A 100 -25.82 -2.02 6.20
C GLU A 100 -25.13 -0.75 5.68
N ASP A 101 -25.92 0.28 5.36
CA ASP A 101 -25.46 1.59 4.88
C ASP A 101 -24.57 1.51 3.63
N VAL A 102 -24.92 0.64 2.68
CA VAL A 102 -24.18 0.46 1.43
C VAL A 102 -24.65 1.48 0.40
N ASP A 103 -23.72 2.29 -0.13
CA ASP A 103 -24.01 3.28 -1.16
C ASP A 103 -23.81 2.67 -2.57
N ILE A 104 -24.82 2.84 -3.42
CA ILE A 104 -24.83 2.33 -4.79
C ILE A 104 -25.28 3.45 -5.73
N GLN A 105 -24.45 3.79 -6.72
CA GLN A 105 -24.88 4.65 -7.82
C GLN A 105 -25.51 3.80 -8.92
N LEU A 106 -26.81 3.99 -9.16
CA LEU A 106 -27.59 3.26 -10.15
C LEU A 106 -27.11 3.60 -11.59
N GLY A 107 -26.88 2.59 -12.42
CA GLY A 107 -26.42 2.74 -13.79
C GLY A 107 -24.90 2.92 -13.94
N ALA A 108 -24.15 2.96 -12.86
CA ALA A 108 -22.70 3.14 -12.90
C ALA A 108 -21.89 1.84 -13.09
N GLY A 109 -22.55 0.68 -13.00
CA GLY A 109 -21.92 -0.64 -13.17
C GLY A 109 -21.09 -1.11 -11.98
N TYR A 110 -21.17 -0.43 -10.82
CA TYR A 110 -20.40 -0.82 -9.62
C TYR A 110 -20.77 -2.18 -9.03
N LEU A 111 -21.91 -2.72 -9.41
CA LEU A 111 -22.38 -4.04 -8.97
C LEU A 111 -22.07 -5.16 -9.99
N GLU A 112 -21.32 -4.89 -11.05
CA GLU A 112 -20.90 -5.96 -11.97
C GLU A 112 -20.01 -6.97 -11.24
N GLY A 113 -20.40 -8.25 -11.29
CA GLY A 113 -19.71 -9.31 -10.54
C GLY A 113 -20.07 -9.41 -9.05
N ASP A 114 -20.92 -8.54 -8.50
CA ASP A 114 -21.41 -8.57 -7.11
C ASP A 114 -22.67 -9.41 -6.95
N ILE A 115 -22.94 -9.90 -5.73
CA ILE A 115 -24.16 -10.66 -5.41
C ILE A 115 -25.45 -9.86 -5.67
N LEU A 116 -25.37 -8.53 -5.69
CA LEU A 116 -26.47 -7.61 -5.95
C LEU A 116 -26.54 -7.13 -7.41
N GLN A 117 -25.74 -7.67 -8.32
CA GLN A 117 -25.68 -7.23 -9.72
C GLN A 117 -27.07 -7.06 -10.35
N ASP A 118 -27.96 -8.04 -10.16
CA ASP A 118 -29.31 -8.01 -10.73
C ASP A 118 -30.32 -7.19 -9.87
N ALA A 119 -29.92 -6.71 -8.70
CA ALA A 119 -30.78 -5.91 -7.83
C ALA A 119 -30.99 -4.49 -8.37
N GLU A 120 -30.01 -3.91 -9.05
CA GLU A 120 -29.99 -2.52 -9.50
C GLU A 120 -31.26 -2.14 -10.27
N SER A 121 -31.62 -2.95 -11.25
CA SER A 121 -32.83 -2.75 -12.06
C SER A 121 -34.13 -2.82 -11.25
N GLN A 122 -34.08 -3.42 -10.07
CA GLN A 122 -35.24 -3.60 -9.18
C GLN A 122 -35.32 -2.49 -8.11
N ILE A 123 -34.22 -1.78 -7.86
CA ILE A 123 -34.12 -0.61 -6.99
C ILE A 123 -34.73 0.61 -7.69
N ILE A 124 -34.54 0.74 -9.00
CA ILE A 124 -35.14 1.83 -9.79
C ILE A 124 -36.67 1.84 -9.57
N GLY A 125 -37.18 2.99 -9.15
CA GLY A 125 -38.59 3.20 -8.81
C GLY A 125 -38.95 3.01 -7.34
N MET A 126 -38.05 2.51 -6.49
CA MET A 126 -38.21 2.45 -5.05
C MET A 126 -37.96 3.83 -4.41
N LYS A 127 -38.49 4.06 -3.24
CA LYS A 127 -38.31 5.27 -2.44
C LYS A 127 -37.59 4.96 -1.13
N ALA A 128 -37.05 5.99 -0.53
CA ALA A 128 -36.57 5.90 0.85
C ALA A 128 -37.62 5.29 1.77
N GLY A 129 -37.23 4.26 2.52
CA GLY A 129 -38.09 3.45 3.40
C GLY A 129 -38.78 2.27 2.72
N ASP A 130 -38.74 2.11 1.40
CA ASP A 130 -39.30 0.95 0.73
C ASP A 130 -38.40 -0.28 0.95
N THR A 131 -39.06 -1.42 1.23
CA THR A 131 -38.40 -2.71 1.37
C THR A 131 -38.93 -3.67 0.29
N LYS A 132 -38.05 -4.46 -0.31
CA LYS A 132 -38.39 -5.43 -1.34
C LYS A 132 -37.66 -6.75 -1.13
N GLU A 133 -38.41 -7.84 -1.28
CA GLU A 133 -37.86 -9.18 -1.36
C GLU A 133 -37.70 -9.55 -2.84
N MET A 134 -36.55 -10.13 -3.19
CA MET A 134 -36.23 -10.52 -4.56
C MET A 134 -35.40 -11.80 -4.58
N ASP A 135 -35.60 -12.61 -5.64
CA ASP A 135 -34.74 -13.76 -5.91
C ASP A 135 -33.67 -13.32 -6.92
N LEU A 136 -32.40 -13.45 -6.55
CA LEU A 136 -31.26 -13.14 -7.41
C LEU A 136 -30.43 -14.39 -7.66
N THR A 137 -29.55 -14.30 -8.64
CA THR A 137 -28.55 -15.35 -8.91
C THR A 137 -27.17 -14.70 -8.81
N ILE A 138 -26.31 -15.25 -7.99
CA ILE A 138 -24.92 -14.81 -7.89
C ILE A 138 -24.24 -15.01 -9.25
N PRO A 139 -23.49 -14.02 -9.76
CA PRO A 139 -22.81 -14.14 -11.05
C PRO A 139 -21.86 -15.35 -11.11
N GLU A 140 -21.68 -15.90 -12.33
CA GLU A 140 -20.75 -17.03 -12.57
C GLU A 140 -19.27 -16.62 -12.40
N ASP A 141 -18.97 -15.33 -12.45
CA ASP A 141 -17.67 -14.70 -12.31
C ASP A 141 -17.49 -14.00 -10.96
N TYR A 142 -18.28 -14.40 -9.95
CA TYR A 142 -18.13 -13.94 -8.58
C TYR A 142 -16.79 -14.40 -8.03
N TYR A 143 -15.93 -13.46 -7.66
CA TYR A 143 -14.51 -13.73 -7.37
C TYR A 143 -14.18 -13.84 -5.87
N PHE A 144 -15.13 -13.49 -4.98
CA PHE A 144 -14.89 -13.58 -3.54
C PHE A 144 -15.02 -15.01 -3.00
N ASP A 145 -15.92 -15.82 -3.62
CA ASP A 145 -16.13 -17.22 -3.24
C ASP A 145 -16.68 -18.01 -4.43
N ASP A 146 -15.84 -18.80 -5.06
CA ASP A 146 -16.19 -19.63 -6.22
C ASP A 146 -17.32 -20.64 -5.92
N THR A 147 -17.52 -20.99 -4.64
CA THR A 147 -18.59 -21.93 -4.23
C THR A 147 -19.98 -21.32 -4.29
N LEU A 148 -20.07 -19.99 -4.25
CA LEU A 148 -21.31 -19.23 -4.32
C LEU A 148 -21.71 -18.90 -5.77
N ALA A 149 -20.77 -18.95 -6.73
CA ALA A 149 -21.00 -18.62 -8.13
C ALA A 149 -22.19 -19.41 -8.71
N GLY A 150 -23.11 -18.73 -9.40
CA GLY A 150 -24.30 -19.32 -10.00
C GLY A 150 -25.39 -19.78 -9.03
N GLN A 151 -25.22 -19.61 -7.73
CA GLN A 151 -26.22 -19.98 -6.71
C GLN A 151 -27.38 -18.98 -6.69
N SER A 152 -28.57 -19.47 -6.32
CA SER A 152 -29.77 -18.63 -6.16
C SER A 152 -29.90 -18.18 -4.71
N ILE A 153 -30.10 -16.89 -4.52
CA ILE A 153 -30.27 -16.28 -3.21
C ILE A 153 -31.60 -15.53 -3.10
N GLN A 154 -32.13 -15.45 -1.88
CA GLN A 154 -33.24 -14.57 -1.53
C GLN A 154 -32.69 -13.33 -0.85
N VAL A 155 -32.93 -12.15 -1.43
CA VAL A 155 -32.47 -10.87 -0.90
C VAL A 155 -33.66 -10.08 -0.39
N THR A 156 -33.55 -9.58 0.84
CA THR A 156 -34.43 -8.53 1.38
C THR A 156 -33.63 -7.25 1.38
N LEU A 157 -34.03 -6.27 0.58
CA LEU A 157 -33.36 -4.99 0.42
C LEU A 157 -34.26 -3.83 0.85
N THR A 158 -33.74 -2.91 1.64
CA THR A 158 -34.39 -1.67 2.04
C THR A 158 -33.60 -0.48 1.50
N VAL A 159 -34.27 0.44 0.82
CA VAL A 159 -33.67 1.72 0.43
C VAL A 159 -33.72 2.67 1.61
N ASN A 160 -32.58 3.11 2.11
CA ASN A 160 -32.48 4.03 3.25
C ASN A 160 -32.65 5.48 2.79
N THR A 161 -31.90 5.89 1.75
CA THR A 161 -32.00 7.21 1.14
C THR A 161 -31.88 7.14 -0.37
N VAL A 162 -32.37 8.17 -1.06
CA VAL A 162 -32.18 8.39 -2.50
C VAL A 162 -31.62 9.78 -2.67
N SER A 163 -30.50 9.91 -3.35
CA SER A 163 -29.83 11.20 -3.61
C SER A 163 -29.61 11.41 -5.10
N GLU A 164 -29.98 12.58 -5.60
CA GLU A 164 -29.64 13.02 -6.94
C GLU A 164 -28.14 13.35 -6.99
N VAL A 165 -27.46 12.77 -7.97
CA VAL A 165 -26.02 12.97 -8.19
C VAL A 165 -25.81 14.16 -9.10
N ASN A 166 -25.19 15.21 -8.59
CA ASN A 166 -24.87 16.43 -9.34
C ASN A 166 -23.35 16.52 -9.55
N ARG A 167 -22.85 15.75 -10.52
CA ARG A 167 -21.45 15.81 -10.95
C ARG A 167 -21.26 17.04 -11.84
N PRO A 168 -20.33 17.96 -11.51
CA PRO A 168 -20.11 19.15 -12.31
C PRO A 168 -19.54 18.79 -13.70
N GLU A 169 -19.79 19.68 -14.66
CA GLU A 169 -19.11 19.61 -15.96
C GLU A 169 -17.81 20.44 -15.91
N LEU A 170 -16.78 19.98 -16.62
CA LEU A 170 -15.53 20.71 -16.74
C LEU A 170 -15.74 21.94 -17.63
N THR A 171 -15.95 23.11 -17.02
CA THR A 171 -16.15 24.38 -17.68
C THR A 171 -15.17 25.42 -17.13
N ASP A 172 -14.97 26.51 -17.84
CA ASP A 172 -14.14 27.63 -17.36
C ASP A 172 -14.65 28.18 -16.02
N GLU A 173 -15.99 28.23 -15.84
CA GLU A 173 -16.60 28.67 -14.58
C GLU A 173 -16.30 27.69 -13.41
N PHE A 174 -16.35 26.38 -13.67
CA PHE A 174 -15.99 25.40 -12.68
C PHE A 174 -14.51 25.51 -12.31
N VAL A 175 -13.62 25.53 -13.30
CA VAL A 175 -12.17 25.68 -13.09
C VAL A 175 -11.85 26.93 -12.26
N ALA A 176 -12.45 28.06 -12.56
CA ALA A 176 -12.24 29.28 -11.79
C ALA A 176 -12.80 29.22 -10.35
N SER A 177 -13.68 28.28 -10.07
CA SER A 177 -14.22 28.09 -8.70
C SER A 177 -13.32 27.21 -7.80
N ILE A 178 -12.50 26.34 -8.41
CA ILE A 178 -11.68 25.36 -7.69
C ILE A 178 -10.17 25.61 -7.77
N SER A 179 -9.75 26.55 -8.62
CA SER A 179 -8.33 26.81 -8.89
C SER A 179 -8.08 28.31 -9.14
N ASP A 180 -6.81 28.67 -9.31
CA ASP A 180 -6.38 30.04 -9.68
C ASP A 180 -6.42 30.28 -11.20
N PHE A 181 -6.98 29.35 -11.99
CA PHE A 181 -7.04 29.45 -13.45
C PHE A 181 -8.43 29.93 -13.94
N ASP A 182 -8.44 30.72 -14.99
CA ASP A 182 -9.68 31.29 -15.60
C ASP A 182 -10.23 30.37 -16.71
N THR A 183 -9.48 29.38 -17.20
CA THR A 183 -9.87 28.53 -18.34
C THR A 183 -9.47 27.07 -18.16
N VAL A 184 -10.25 26.17 -18.76
CA VAL A 184 -9.96 24.73 -18.82
C VAL A 184 -8.59 24.46 -19.45
N ASP A 185 -8.22 25.16 -20.53
CA ASP A 185 -6.94 24.95 -21.20
C ASP A 185 -5.76 25.32 -20.31
N ALA A 186 -5.83 26.39 -19.53
CA ALA A 186 -4.78 26.81 -18.61
C ALA A 186 -4.66 25.81 -17.44
N TYR A 187 -5.78 25.34 -16.92
CA TYR A 187 -5.84 24.32 -15.87
C TYR A 187 -5.20 23.00 -16.34
N LYS A 188 -5.58 22.50 -17.52
CA LYS A 188 -5.00 21.28 -18.11
C LYS A 188 -3.48 21.40 -18.34
N GLU A 189 -3.01 22.58 -18.79
CA GLU A 189 -1.58 22.81 -18.98
C GLU A 189 -0.80 22.77 -17.66
N ASP A 190 -1.37 23.32 -16.59
CA ASP A 190 -0.76 23.29 -15.26
C ASP A 190 -0.81 21.90 -14.64
N LEU A 191 -1.96 21.22 -14.75
CA LEU A 191 -2.13 19.85 -14.30
C LEU A 191 -1.10 18.91 -14.95
N LYS A 192 -0.91 19.05 -16.28
CA LYS A 192 0.12 18.28 -16.99
C LYS A 192 1.52 18.52 -16.42
N LYS A 193 1.89 19.77 -16.14
CA LYS A 193 3.21 20.09 -15.55
C LYS A 193 3.34 19.51 -14.14
N THR A 194 2.27 19.52 -13.36
CA THR A 194 2.26 18.95 -12.02
C THR A 194 2.43 17.45 -12.08
N LEU A 195 1.69 16.75 -12.93
CA LEU A 195 1.82 15.31 -13.15
C LEU A 195 3.21 14.94 -13.68
N GLU A 196 3.75 15.68 -14.65
CA GLU A 196 5.12 15.48 -15.15
C GLU A 196 6.16 15.64 -14.03
N ALA A 197 6.01 16.64 -13.17
CA ALA A 197 6.95 16.86 -12.07
C ALA A 197 6.85 15.76 -11.02
N SER A 198 5.65 15.34 -10.63
CA SER A 198 5.44 14.27 -9.66
C SER A 198 5.92 12.91 -10.18
N ALA A 199 5.64 12.60 -11.45
CA ALA A 199 6.12 11.37 -12.07
C ALA A 199 7.65 11.35 -12.20
N GLU A 200 8.27 12.48 -12.56
CA GLU A 200 9.74 12.59 -12.63
C GLU A 200 10.38 12.39 -11.27
N GLU A 201 9.84 13.01 -10.22
CA GLU A 201 10.32 12.85 -8.84
C GLU A 201 10.21 11.40 -8.38
N ASN A 202 9.09 10.73 -8.64
CA ASN A 202 8.90 9.31 -8.34
C ASN A 202 9.88 8.43 -9.12
N ASN A 203 10.06 8.68 -10.42
CA ASN A 203 10.98 7.93 -11.27
C ASN A 203 12.45 8.13 -10.85
N GLU A 204 12.82 9.34 -10.41
CA GLU A 204 14.14 9.61 -9.82
C GLU A 204 14.32 8.87 -8.49
N TYR A 205 13.29 8.83 -7.64
CA TYR A 205 13.32 8.10 -6.38
C TYR A 205 13.51 6.60 -6.60
N MET A 206 12.73 6.00 -7.50
CA MET A 206 12.84 4.57 -7.83
C MET A 206 14.24 4.23 -8.36
N ALA A 207 14.72 4.98 -9.34
CA ALA A 207 16.06 4.75 -9.91
C ALA A 207 17.18 4.99 -8.87
N GLY A 208 16.99 5.93 -7.93
CA GLY A 208 17.90 6.17 -6.81
C GLY A 208 17.93 5.02 -5.82
N SER A 209 16.77 4.42 -5.55
CA SER A 209 16.62 3.22 -4.71
C SER A 209 17.33 2.01 -5.33
N ASP A 210 17.14 1.79 -6.64
CA ASP A 210 17.84 0.73 -7.37
C ASP A 210 19.37 0.91 -7.34
N ALA A 211 19.82 2.15 -7.52
CA ALA A 211 21.23 2.47 -7.41
C ALA A 211 21.77 2.14 -6.00
N LEU A 212 21.01 2.43 -4.96
CA LEU A 212 21.40 2.12 -3.58
C LEU A 212 21.44 0.61 -3.33
N THR A 213 20.44 -0.12 -3.82
CA THR A 213 20.38 -1.60 -3.76
C THR A 213 21.61 -2.21 -4.44
N GLN A 214 22.00 -1.75 -5.63
CA GLN A 214 23.22 -2.20 -6.29
C GLN A 214 24.47 -1.95 -5.44
N VAL A 215 24.55 -0.84 -4.73
CA VAL A 215 25.69 -0.57 -3.82
C VAL A 215 25.69 -1.51 -2.64
N VAL A 216 24.51 -1.82 -2.06
CA VAL A 216 24.39 -2.81 -0.99
C VAL A 216 24.91 -4.18 -1.47
N GLU A 217 24.48 -4.63 -2.65
CA GLU A 217 24.90 -5.89 -3.25
C GLU A 217 26.41 -5.93 -3.56
N ASN A 218 26.97 -4.81 -4.04
CA ASN A 218 28.40 -4.66 -4.31
C ASN A 218 29.26 -4.57 -3.05
N SER A 219 28.65 -4.36 -1.88
CA SER A 219 29.33 -4.20 -0.59
C SER A 219 29.56 -5.55 0.09
N THR A 220 30.53 -5.60 0.97
CA THR A 220 30.83 -6.82 1.75
C THR A 220 30.60 -6.54 3.21
N PHE A 221 29.69 -7.29 3.84
CA PHE A 221 29.34 -7.19 5.25
C PHE A 221 29.97 -8.32 6.05
N LYS A 222 30.44 -8.00 7.27
CA LYS A 222 31.03 -8.93 8.25
C LYS A 222 30.20 -9.01 9.53
N GLY A 223 29.12 -8.26 9.57
CA GLY A 223 28.22 -8.09 10.68
C GLY A 223 27.74 -6.64 10.76
N TYR A 224 27.10 -6.30 11.83
CA TYR A 224 26.52 -4.97 12.08
C TYR A 224 26.57 -4.63 13.58
N PRO A 225 26.35 -3.36 13.99
CA PRO A 225 26.16 -2.98 15.38
C PRO A 225 24.84 -3.50 15.93
N ASP A 226 24.83 -4.07 17.14
CA ASP A 226 23.61 -4.58 17.76
C ASP A 226 22.56 -3.47 18.00
N ASN A 227 22.99 -2.25 18.31
CA ASN A 227 22.07 -1.13 18.49
C ASN A 227 21.33 -0.77 17.17
N LEU A 228 22.04 -0.72 16.05
CA LEU A 228 21.44 -0.42 14.75
C LEU A 228 20.43 -1.50 14.34
N TYR A 229 20.76 -2.77 14.58
CA TYR A 229 19.82 -3.86 14.35
C TYR A 229 18.53 -3.71 15.18
N ASN A 230 18.66 -3.33 16.46
CA ASN A 230 17.50 -3.13 17.32
C ASN A 230 16.67 -1.91 16.85
N GLU A 231 17.30 -0.82 16.45
CA GLU A 231 16.62 0.37 15.90
C GLU A 231 15.84 0.03 14.63
N CYS A 232 16.45 -0.70 13.68
CA CYS A 232 15.77 -1.18 12.47
C CYS A 232 14.64 -2.18 12.78
N LYS A 233 14.84 -3.05 13.78
CA LYS A 233 13.80 -4.01 14.22
C LYS A 233 12.60 -3.29 14.82
N ASP A 234 12.84 -2.31 15.69
CA ASP A 234 11.80 -1.50 16.29
C ASP A 234 11.00 -0.74 15.22
N LEU A 235 11.67 -0.21 14.19
CA LEU A 235 11.01 0.46 13.06
C LEU A 235 10.19 -0.52 12.23
N TYR A 236 10.74 -1.69 11.91
CA TYR A 236 10.05 -2.76 11.21
C TYR A 236 8.75 -3.17 11.93
N ASP A 237 8.84 -3.39 13.25
CA ASP A 237 7.69 -3.77 14.06
C ASP A 237 6.61 -2.67 14.10
N GLN A 238 7.02 -1.41 14.27
CA GLN A 238 6.10 -0.28 14.28
C GLN A 238 5.38 -0.11 12.92
N THR A 239 6.10 -0.29 11.82
CA THR A 239 5.54 -0.18 10.47
C THR A 239 4.50 -1.29 10.24
N ASN A 240 4.83 -2.54 10.60
CA ASN A 240 3.89 -3.66 10.45
C ASN A 240 2.67 -3.50 11.35
N GLN A 241 2.86 -3.01 12.58
CA GLN A 241 1.74 -2.71 13.48
C GLN A 241 0.80 -1.64 12.91
N ALA A 242 1.35 -0.55 12.39
CA ALA A 242 0.55 0.52 11.78
C ALA A 242 -0.19 0.03 10.53
N TYR A 243 0.45 -0.82 9.72
CA TYR A 243 -0.16 -1.42 8.55
C TYR A 243 -1.31 -2.38 8.92
N ALA A 244 -1.10 -3.23 9.93
CA ALA A 244 -2.14 -4.11 10.45
C ALA A 244 -3.36 -3.32 10.95
N GLU A 245 -3.11 -2.26 11.75
CA GLU A 245 -4.17 -1.40 12.26
C GLU A 245 -4.97 -0.73 11.13
N MET A 246 -4.29 -0.29 10.07
CA MET A 246 -4.93 0.31 8.89
C MET A 246 -5.83 -0.68 8.15
N LEU A 247 -5.43 -1.95 8.07
CA LEU A 247 -6.20 -3.01 7.41
C LEU A 247 -7.25 -3.66 8.32
N GLY A 248 -7.23 -3.38 9.64
CA GLY A 248 -8.08 -4.05 10.62
C GLY A 248 -7.72 -5.52 10.86
N LEU A 249 -6.47 -5.89 10.58
CA LEU A 249 -5.92 -7.24 10.72
C LEU A 249 -5.06 -7.38 11.99
N ASP A 250 -4.78 -8.62 12.41
CA ASP A 250 -3.74 -8.89 13.41
C ASP A 250 -2.37 -8.97 12.70
N VAL A 251 -1.33 -8.40 13.31
CA VAL A 251 0.05 -8.44 12.77
C VAL A 251 0.49 -9.88 12.46
N SER A 252 0.06 -10.84 13.28
CA SER A 252 0.38 -12.25 13.10
C SER A 252 -0.18 -12.88 11.82
N ASP A 253 -1.17 -12.24 11.19
CA ASP A 253 -1.81 -12.79 9.99
C ASP A 253 -0.94 -12.61 8.73
N PHE A 254 0.01 -11.68 8.77
CA PHE A 254 0.93 -11.41 7.66
C PHE A 254 2.41 -11.29 8.07
N GLU A 255 2.74 -11.46 9.35
CA GLU A 255 4.14 -11.56 9.77
C GLU A 255 4.78 -12.83 9.20
N GLY A 256 5.92 -12.65 8.52
CA GLY A 256 6.75 -13.76 8.09
C GLY A 256 7.37 -14.56 9.25
N THR A 257 8.08 -15.62 8.92
CA THR A 257 8.84 -16.41 9.91
C THR A 257 9.96 -15.57 10.55
N ASP A 258 10.42 -15.95 11.73
CA ASP A 258 11.56 -15.31 12.42
C ASP A 258 12.79 -15.14 11.51
N GLU A 259 13.00 -16.06 10.55
CA GLU A 259 14.11 -16.01 9.59
C GLU A 259 13.87 -14.92 8.52
N GLU A 260 12.65 -14.78 8.03
CA GLU A 260 12.25 -13.74 7.06
C GLU A 260 12.26 -12.36 7.70
N ILE A 261 11.69 -12.21 8.88
CA ILE A 261 11.76 -10.97 9.66
C ILE A 261 13.21 -10.54 9.87
N LYS A 262 14.04 -11.49 10.31
CA LYS A 262 15.48 -11.23 10.51
C LYS A 262 16.16 -10.80 9.22
N ALA A 263 15.85 -11.43 8.08
CA ALA A 263 16.44 -11.09 6.79
C ALA A 263 16.00 -9.70 6.33
N ALA A 264 14.74 -9.33 6.54
CA ALA A 264 14.22 -8.00 6.24
C ALA A 264 14.92 -6.93 7.08
N VAL A 265 15.03 -7.13 8.39
CA VAL A 265 15.71 -6.20 9.30
C VAL A 265 17.21 -6.10 8.95
N GLU A 266 17.89 -7.21 8.62
CA GLU A 266 19.29 -7.18 8.18
C GLU A 266 19.47 -6.39 6.88
N SER A 267 18.50 -6.44 5.96
CA SER A 267 18.51 -5.62 4.75
C SER A 267 18.45 -4.14 5.06
N MET A 268 17.54 -3.72 5.95
CA MET A 268 17.44 -2.34 6.41
C MET A 268 18.75 -1.86 7.04
N VAL A 269 19.36 -2.69 7.90
CA VAL A 269 20.64 -2.39 8.56
C VAL A 269 21.76 -2.22 7.53
N TYR A 270 21.86 -3.07 6.53
CA TYR A 270 22.91 -2.98 5.52
C TYR A 270 22.75 -1.74 4.64
N GLU A 271 21.53 -1.40 4.32
CA GLU A 271 21.22 -0.19 3.56
C GLU A 271 21.61 1.06 4.34
N ASP A 272 21.23 1.16 5.62
CA ASP A 272 21.61 2.29 6.48
C ASP A 272 23.13 2.42 6.64
N MET A 273 23.83 1.31 6.81
CA MET A 273 25.30 1.30 6.86
C MET A 273 25.94 1.80 5.57
N VAL A 274 25.36 1.50 4.41
CA VAL A 274 25.80 1.99 3.10
C VAL A 274 25.53 3.48 2.96
N VAL A 275 24.30 3.93 3.25
CA VAL A 275 23.89 5.34 3.23
C VAL A 275 24.86 6.18 4.08
N THR A 276 25.03 5.81 5.35
CA THR A 276 25.93 6.50 6.27
C THR A 276 27.37 6.52 5.76
N SER A 277 27.88 5.39 5.22
CA SER A 277 29.26 5.29 4.72
C SER A 277 29.49 6.17 3.50
N ILE A 278 28.52 6.28 2.58
CA ILE A 278 28.59 7.19 1.44
C ILE A 278 28.50 8.63 1.90
N ALA A 279 27.55 8.95 2.78
CA ALA A 279 27.36 10.29 3.32
C ALA A 279 28.64 10.82 3.99
N GLU A 280 29.28 10.03 4.85
CA GLU A 280 30.57 10.39 5.48
C GLU A 280 31.66 10.64 4.44
N LYS A 281 31.78 9.78 3.44
CA LYS A 281 32.83 9.82 2.43
C LYS A 281 32.68 11.00 1.48
N GLU A 282 31.46 11.31 1.08
CA GLU A 282 31.12 12.39 0.15
C GLU A 282 30.74 13.70 0.89
N LYS A 283 30.63 13.66 2.21
CA LYS A 283 30.26 14.79 3.09
C LYS A 283 28.84 15.29 2.78
N ILE A 284 27.95 14.37 2.54
CA ILE A 284 26.52 14.65 2.43
C ILE A 284 25.96 14.79 3.84
N THR A 285 25.24 15.85 4.10
CA THR A 285 24.61 16.12 5.40
C THR A 285 23.24 16.72 5.20
N VAL A 286 22.39 16.57 6.19
CA VAL A 286 21.11 17.27 6.32
C VAL A 286 21.26 18.37 7.37
N SER A 287 20.84 19.58 7.07
CA SER A 287 20.85 20.70 8.00
C SER A 287 19.51 20.85 8.70
N ASP A 288 19.50 21.53 9.86
CA ASP A 288 18.24 21.88 10.54
C ASP A 288 17.30 22.74 9.67
N ASP A 289 17.85 23.58 8.78
CA ASP A 289 17.04 24.40 7.86
C ASP A 289 16.34 23.52 6.81
N GLU A 290 17.02 22.51 6.26
CA GLU A 290 16.42 21.55 5.31
C GLU A 290 15.32 20.71 5.97
N TYR A 291 15.57 20.24 7.20
CA TYR A 291 14.55 19.56 7.99
C TYR A 291 13.31 20.44 8.20
N THR A 292 13.52 21.68 8.65
CA THR A 292 12.41 22.61 8.91
C THR A 292 11.61 22.88 7.63
N GLN A 293 12.30 23.10 6.52
CA GLN A 293 11.66 23.33 5.23
C GLN A 293 10.88 22.10 4.75
N TYR A 294 11.42 20.89 4.93
CA TYR A 294 10.71 19.65 4.61
C TYR A 294 9.42 19.54 5.42
N VAL A 295 9.49 19.71 6.73
CA VAL A 295 8.31 19.62 7.59
C VAL A 295 7.28 20.68 7.23
N GLU A 296 7.69 21.95 7.08
CA GLU A 296 6.77 23.03 6.71
C GLU A 296 6.06 22.81 5.37
N ASN A 297 6.75 22.23 4.38
CA ASN A 297 6.18 21.95 3.06
C ASN A 297 5.22 20.77 3.04
N ASN A 298 5.32 19.88 4.03
CA ASN A 298 4.54 18.63 4.06
C ASN A 298 3.47 18.60 5.16
N LEU A 299 3.28 19.68 5.93
CA LEU A 299 2.26 19.71 7.00
C LEU A 299 0.87 19.33 6.52
N ASP A 300 0.44 19.89 5.39
CA ASP A 300 -0.88 19.63 4.82
C ASP A 300 -1.02 18.14 4.38
N THR A 301 0.03 17.56 3.81
CA THR A 301 0.07 16.14 3.40
C THR A 301 -0.10 15.20 4.59
N TYR A 302 0.46 15.57 5.75
CA TYR A 302 0.31 14.82 6.99
C TYR A 302 -0.95 15.20 7.80
N GLY A 303 -1.78 16.12 7.29
CA GLY A 303 -2.97 16.61 7.98
C GLY A 303 -2.66 17.38 9.28
N MET A 304 -1.48 18.00 9.35
CA MET A 304 -0.98 18.68 10.55
C MET A 304 -0.97 20.20 10.38
N SER A 305 -1.20 20.91 11.49
CA SER A 305 -1.33 22.37 11.47
C SER A 305 -0.01 23.09 11.83
N SER A 306 0.98 22.40 12.35
CA SER A 306 2.23 22.99 12.82
C SER A 306 3.39 22.00 12.90
N VAL A 307 4.61 22.55 12.85
CA VAL A 307 5.87 21.79 13.08
C VAL A 307 5.87 21.13 14.46
N GLU A 308 5.33 21.80 15.50
CA GLU A 308 5.27 21.25 16.86
C GLU A 308 4.37 20.00 16.92
N GLU A 309 3.25 20.01 16.19
CA GLU A 309 2.35 18.85 16.09
C GLU A 309 3.04 17.69 15.34
N PHE A 310 3.72 17.99 14.23
CA PHE A 310 4.53 17.03 13.49
C PHE A 310 5.61 16.38 14.37
N GLU A 311 6.42 17.19 15.08
CA GLU A 311 7.49 16.72 15.98
C GLU A 311 6.96 15.92 17.21
N SER A 312 5.69 16.05 17.55
CA SER A 312 5.05 15.23 18.59
C SER A 312 4.74 13.80 18.12
N THR A 313 4.62 13.61 16.82
CA THR A 313 4.24 12.35 16.18
C THR A 313 5.44 11.66 15.54
N TYR A 314 6.30 12.42 14.86
CA TYR A 314 7.45 11.92 14.12
C TYR A 314 8.77 12.35 14.77
N SER A 315 9.68 11.41 14.90
CA SER A 315 11.02 11.69 15.40
C SER A 315 11.80 12.56 14.40
N LYS A 316 12.36 13.66 14.88
CA LYS A 316 13.25 14.49 14.06
C LYS A 316 14.42 13.68 13.48
N GLU A 317 14.97 12.76 14.28
CA GLU A 317 16.09 11.91 13.87
C GLU A 317 15.70 11.02 12.68
N SER A 318 14.55 10.36 12.75
CA SER A 318 14.05 9.49 11.65
C SER A 318 13.81 10.28 10.35
N VAL A 319 13.25 11.49 10.45
CA VAL A 319 13.05 12.34 9.26
C VAL A 319 14.39 12.83 8.68
N MET A 320 15.37 13.16 9.53
CA MET A 320 16.70 13.56 9.06
C MET A 320 17.44 12.39 8.40
N ASP A 321 17.25 11.17 8.88
CA ASP A 321 17.83 9.95 8.29
C ASP A 321 17.20 9.65 6.92
N GLU A 322 15.89 9.84 6.78
CA GLU A 322 15.21 9.72 5.49
C GLU A 322 15.70 10.77 4.49
N LEU A 323 15.76 12.04 4.89
CA LEU A 323 16.33 13.09 4.04
C LEU A 323 17.80 12.83 3.67
N LEU A 324 18.58 12.20 4.56
CA LEU A 324 19.94 11.79 4.24
C LEU A 324 19.97 10.68 3.20
N ARG A 325 19.08 9.72 3.32
CA ARG A 325 18.89 8.61 2.36
C ARG A 325 18.54 9.15 0.97
N GLU A 326 17.54 10.02 0.87
CA GLU A 326 17.17 10.67 -0.40
C GLU A 326 18.34 11.41 -1.04
N LYS A 327 19.11 12.16 -0.24
CA LYS A 327 20.29 12.86 -0.74
C LYS A 327 21.39 11.92 -1.24
N VAL A 328 21.57 10.78 -0.59
CA VAL A 328 22.52 9.76 -1.04
C VAL A 328 22.01 9.08 -2.31
N GLN A 329 20.73 8.72 -2.40
CA GLN A 329 20.12 8.17 -3.61
C GLN A 329 20.27 9.12 -4.79
N LYS A 330 19.97 10.40 -4.60
CA LYS A 330 20.18 11.44 -5.60
C LYS A 330 21.66 11.56 -6.01
N PHE A 331 22.57 11.53 -5.05
CA PHE A 331 23.99 11.54 -5.34
C PHE A 331 24.43 10.31 -6.16
N LEU A 332 23.89 9.13 -5.86
CA LEU A 332 24.17 7.91 -6.63
C LEU A 332 23.68 8.05 -8.06
N LEU A 333 22.45 8.52 -8.24
CA LEU A 333 21.84 8.75 -9.55
C LEU A 333 22.61 9.79 -10.36
N ASP A 334 22.99 10.92 -9.75
CA ASP A 334 23.81 11.97 -10.39
C ASP A 334 25.19 11.48 -10.86
N ASN A 335 25.71 10.39 -10.27
CA ASN A 335 26.97 9.76 -10.61
C ASN A 335 26.85 8.43 -11.37
N ALA A 336 25.64 8.01 -11.71
CA ALA A 336 25.34 6.81 -12.48
C ALA A 336 25.33 7.07 -13.99
N LYS A 337 25.27 5.99 -14.76
CA LYS A 337 24.94 6.00 -16.18
C LYS A 337 23.47 5.62 -16.31
N VAL A 338 22.62 6.63 -16.33
CA VAL A 338 21.17 6.44 -16.40
C VAL A 338 20.75 6.17 -17.84
N THR A 339 19.93 5.13 -18.03
CA THR A 339 19.24 4.80 -19.27
C THR A 339 17.74 4.97 -19.06
N GLU A 340 17.11 5.86 -19.83
CA GLU A 340 15.65 5.96 -19.81
C GLU A 340 15.04 4.80 -20.60
N VAL A 341 14.07 4.13 -19.98
CA VAL A 341 13.32 3.00 -20.52
C VAL A 341 11.82 3.26 -20.40
N SER A 342 10.99 2.54 -21.14
CA SER A 342 9.53 2.57 -20.89
C SER A 342 9.20 1.90 -19.56
N GLU A 343 8.02 2.18 -19.03
CA GLU A 343 7.52 1.56 -17.81
C GLU A 343 7.45 0.03 -17.95
N ASP A 344 6.94 -0.46 -19.08
CA ASP A 344 6.89 -1.89 -19.39
C ASP A 344 8.30 -2.54 -19.41
N GLU A 345 9.29 -1.86 -20.00
CA GLU A 345 10.68 -2.37 -20.03
C GLU A 345 11.29 -2.37 -18.62
N TYR A 346 10.97 -1.35 -17.81
CA TYR A 346 11.47 -1.25 -16.45
C TYR A 346 10.95 -2.41 -15.59
N TYR A 347 9.65 -2.68 -15.59
CA TYR A 347 9.07 -3.77 -14.81
C TYR A 347 9.38 -5.16 -15.37
N GLN A 348 9.57 -5.34 -16.70
CA GLN A 348 10.05 -6.60 -17.25
C GLN A 348 11.45 -6.97 -16.76
N GLU A 349 12.32 -6.00 -16.51
CA GLU A 349 13.63 -6.24 -15.92
C GLU A 349 13.53 -6.84 -14.50
N TYR A 350 12.47 -6.50 -13.76
CA TYR A 350 12.17 -7.08 -12.44
C TYR A 350 11.48 -8.45 -12.55
N ASP A 351 10.53 -8.60 -13.47
CA ASP A 351 9.74 -9.83 -13.64
C ASP A 351 10.61 -11.01 -14.17
N GLU A 352 11.61 -10.74 -15.01
CA GLU A 352 12.58 -11.76 -15.44
C GLU A 352 13.50 -12.22 -14.28
N GLY A 353 13.58 -11.45 -13.20
CA GLY A 353 14.31 -11.75 -11.96
C GLY A 353 13.54 -12.65 -10.98
N GLU A 354 12.22 -12.59 -10.96
CA GLU A 354 11.35 -13.39 -10.10
C GLU A 354 10.53 -14.36 -10.96
N THR A 355 11.08 -15.55 -11.23
CA THR A 355 10.20 -16.65 -11.63
C THR A 355 9.43 -17.10 -10.41
N TYR A 356 8.26 -16.51 -10.17
CA TYR A 356 7.25 -17.14 -9.33
C TYR A 356 6.95 -18.50 -9.98
N SER A 357 7.27 -19.58 -9.32
CA SER A 357 6.68 -20.87 -9.66
C SER A 357 5.20 -20.76 -9.26
N ASP A 358 4.31 -21.39 -10.03
CA ASP A 358 2.89 -21.52 -9.67
C ASP A 358 2.67 -22.19 -8.27
N GLU A 359 3.75 -22.56 -7.59
CA GLU A 359 3.78 -23.12 -6.22
C GLU A 359 4.05 -22.03 -5.15
N ASP A 360 4.40 -20.78 -5.52
CA ASP A 360 4.72 -19.67 -4.61
C ASP A 360 3.60 -18.62 -4.55
N VAL A 361 2.52 -18.80 -5.29
CA VAL A 361 1.29 -18.04 -5.10
C VAL A 361 0.73 -18.52 -3.76
N VAL A 362 0.88 -17.71 -2.74
CA VAL A 362 0.13 -17.88 -1.50
C VAL A 362 -1.32 -17.71 -1.90
N ASP A 363 -2.01 -18.84 -2.01
CA ASP A 363 -3.45 -18.89 -2.16
C ASP A 363 -4.03 -18.23 -0.90
N LEU A 364 -4.46 -16.98 -1.04
CA LEU A 364 -5.17 -16.25 0.00
C LEU A 364 -6.65 -16.65 0.06
N SER A 365 -7.01 -17.80 -0.51
CA SER A 365 -8.24 -18.46 -0.15
C SER A 365 -8.12 -18.83 1.33
N LEU A 366 -8.95 -18.20 2.14
CA LEU A 366 -9.11 -18.52 3.55
C LEU A 366 -9.54 -20.00 3.62
N ASP A 367 -8.58 -20.88 3.89
CA ASP A 367 -8.88 -22.26 4.26
C ASP A 367 -9.65 -22.24 5.58
N ASP A 368 -10.97 -22.20 5.48
CA ASP A 368 -11.89 -22.41 6.58
C ASP A 368 -12.05 -23.93 6.83
N GLU A 369 -11.00 -24.58 7.26
CA GLU A 369 -11.04 -25.90 7.89
C GLU A 369 -10.47 -25.84 9.31
N ALA A 370 -11.09 -25.05 10.17
CA ALA A 370 -11.06 -25.28 11.59
C ALA A 370 -12.15 -26.32 11.94
N GLU A 371 -11.93 -27.59 11.62
CA GLU A 371 -12.65 -28.69 12.26
C GLU A 371 -12.44 -28.59 13.77
N THR A 372 -13.42 -28.03 14.46
CA THR A 372 -13.55 -28.18 15.90
C THR A 372 -13.88 -29.64 16.18
N GLU A 373 -12.86 -30.45 16.49
CA GLU A 373 -13.06 -31.70 17.19
C GLU A 373 -13.71 -31.40 18.54
N ILE A 374 -15.04 -31.53 18.58
CA ILE A 374 -15.78 -31.65 19.82
C ILE A 374 -15.36 -33.01 20.43
N VAL A 375 -14.43 -32.95 21.35
CA VAL A 375 -14.12 -34.13 22.20
C VAL A 375 -15.28 -34.22 23.19
N ASP A 376 -16.21 -35.12 22.90
CA ASP A 376 -17.19 -35.62 23.85
C ASP A 376 -16.44 -36.23 25.05
N ALA A 377 -16.37 -35.49 26.14
CA ALA A 377 -15.96 -36.03 27.41
C ALA A 377 -17.16 -36.68 28.07
N ASP A 378 -17.32 -37.95 27.75
CA ASP A 378 -18.30 -38.84 28.36
C ASP A 378 -18.04 -38.93 29.85
N THR A 379 -19.11 -38.72 30.58
CA THR A 379 -19.32 -38.87 32.00
C THR A 379 -19.05 -40.34 32.44
N GLU A 380 -18.06 -40.60 33.22
CA GLU A 380 -18.13 -41.74 34.14
C GLU A 380 -17.81 -41.33 35.58
N ALA A 381 -18.85 -41.47 36.36
CA ALA A 381 -18.86 -41.37 37.80
C ALA A 381 -18.04 -42.53 38.43
N ALA A 382 -17.23 -42.21 39.35
CA ALA A 382 -16.88 -43.16 40.41
C ALA A 382 -16.94 -42.51 41.76
N THR A 383 -18.00 -42.88 42.48
CA THR A 383 -18.17 -42.87 43.90
C THR A 383 -17.02 -43.54 44.63
N GLU A 384 -16.78 -43.07 45.84
CA GLU A 384 -16.12 -43.61 47.07
C GLU A 384 -14.94 -42.73 47.50
N ALA A 385 -14.78 -42.33 48.67
CA ALA A 385 -15.28 -42.78 49.95
C ALA A 385 -15.24 -41.65 50.98
N ALA A 386 -16.18 -41.74 51.87
CA ALA A 386 -16.24 -41.00 53.11
C ALA A 386 -15.13 -41.37 54.10
N SER A 387 -14.99 -40.54 55.07
CA SER A 387 -14.51 -40.66 56.44
C SER A 387 -13.19 -39.93 56.66
N GLU A 388 -13.09 -39.18 57.62
CA GLU A 388 -13.25 -39.09 58.99
C GLU A 388 -12.52 -37.83 59.53
N THR A 389 -13.19 -37.23 60.49
CA THR A 389 -12.65 -36.66 61.72
C THR A 389 -11.80 -35.38 61.55
N GLY A 390 -12.03 -34.37 62.23
CA GLY A 390 -12.53 -34.12 63.53
C GLY A 390 -11.83 -32.92 64.12
N SER A 391 -12.58 -32.06 64.78
CA SER A 391 -12.25 -31.45 66.05
C SER A 391 -11.18 -30.39 66.18
N GLU A 392 -11.66 -29.27 66.70
CA GLU A 392 -11.04 -28.39 67.72
C GLU A 392 -10.00 -27.35 67.26
N ALA A 393 -10.24 -26.14 67.34
CA ALA A 393 -10.42 -25.21 68.46
C ALA A 393 -10.80 -23.82 67.92
#